data_643ee38ee3a8eab6e45ce6cb6c92a0b4
#
_entry.id   643ee38ee3a8eab6e45ce6cb6c92a0b4
#
_cell.length_a   1.000
_cell.length_b   1.000
_cell.length_c   1.000
_cell.angle_alpha   90.00
_cell.angle_beta   90.00
_cell.angle_gamma   90.00
#
_symmetry.space_group_name_H-M   'P 1'
#
loop_
_entity.id
_entity.type
_entity.pdbx_description
1 polymer ?
#
loop_
_entity_poly.entity_id
_entity_poly.type
_entity_poly.pdbx_seq_one_letter_code
_entity_poly.pdbx_strand_id
1 'polypeptide(L)'
;MDSRFTYTDDDLVGITITRSGAAKYSESQPRDERGRFGSGGGDFTTSKLEAAYHAKAVYEKASHAEPAATRAMHELADKHGGKLVGLDYRLKSVESLTRKIADDAKKDFKSVAEAARNISDSVRYTMVSDPKEYAAQARAVTEDLRSRGFDVTVKNYWQEGSNYKGVNVALVDHSGQKIELQFHTAESFAMKESTNHPIYEEYRKLDDTSTPHGQELNAQMVANSASISTPPGLTGFGVPKIGKSLDNKLQVRYYREEGGL
;
A
#
# COMPACT_ATOMS: atom_id res chain seq x y z
N MET A 1 36.54 5.31 -6.41
CA MET A 1 35.87 4.72 -7.58
C MET A 1 34.54 5.45 -7.77
N ASP A 2 34.50 6.32 -8.76
CA ASP A 2 33.30 7.09 -9.11
C ASP A 2 32.35 6.16 -9.88
N SER A 3 31.25 5.77 -9.26
CA SER A 3 30.18 5.07 -9.95
C SER A 3 29.24 6.11 -10.57
N ARG A 4 29.36 6.31 -11.88
CA ARG A 4 28.41 7.10 -12.67
C ARG A 4 27.31 6.17 -13.16
N PHE A 5 26.07 6.47 -12.82
CA PHE A 5 24.90 5.82 -13.41
C PHE A 5 24.30 6.79 -14.40
N THR A 6 24.28 6.40 -15.69
CA THR A 6 23.65 7.16 -16.77
C THR A 6 22.37 6.42 -17.17
N TYR A 7 21.25 7.08 -17.13
CA TYR A 7 19.98 6.59 -17.68
C TYR A 7 19.75 7.29 -19.02
N THR A 8 19.46 6.51 -20.06
CA THR A 8 19.18 7.01 -21.40
C THR A 8 17.67 7.06 -21.68
N ASP A 9 17.35 7.95 -22.53
CA ASP A 9 16.20 8.73 -22.85
C ASP A 9 14.93 8.07 -23.38
N ASP A 10 14.54 6.89 -23.09
CA ASP A 10 13.19 6.48 -23.52
C ASP A 10 12.16 6.44 -22.40
N ASP A 11 12.54 6.64 -21.15
CA ASP A 11 11.59 6.55 -20.04
C ASP A 11 11.72 7.58 -18.93
N LEU A 12 12.51 8.60 -19.04
CA LEU A 12 12.56 9.76 -18.14
C LEU A 12 13.89 10.51 -18.34
N VAL A 13 13.78 11.80 -18.57
CA VAL A 13 14.85 12.80 -18.59
C VAL A 13 16.11 12.34 -17.87
N GLY A 14 17.22 12.27 -18.58
CA GLY A 14 18.50 11.78 -18.09
C GLY A 14 18.90 12.37 -16.73
N ILE A 15 18.94 11.53 -15.73
CA ILE A 15 19.34 11.93 -14.38
C ILE A 15 20.74 11.37 -14.12
N THR A 16 21.72 12.28 -14.07
CA THR A 16 23.09 11.92 -13.66
C THR A 16 23.23 12.17 -12.16
N ILE A 17 23.38 11.11 -11.37
CA ILE A 17 23.72 11.24 -9.94
C ILE A 17 25.23 11.18 -9.82
N THR A 18 25.87 12.33 -9.57
CA THR A 18 27.29 12.42 -9.23
C THR A 18 27.44 12.48 -7.71
N ARG A 19 28.00 11.47 -7.11
CA ARG A 19 28.46 11.51 -5.72
C ARG A 19 29.84 12.16 -5.72
N SER A 20 29.90 13.50 -5.67
CA SER A 20 31.12 14.21 -5.41
C SER A 20 31.24 14.49 -3.91
N GLY A 21 32.34 14.14 -3.33
CA GLY A 21 32.65 14.48 -1.95
C GLY A 21 32.69 16.00 -1.72
N ALA A 22 32.27 16.40 -0.52
CA ALA A 22 32.27 17.76 0.02
C ALA A 22 31.34 18.73 -0.74
N ALA A 23 30.11 18.87 -0.26
CA ALA A 23 29.24 19.98 -0.63
C ALA A 23 29.91 21.31 -0.27
N LYS A 24 30.30 22.11 -1.28
CA LYS A 24 30.72 23.50 -1.08
C LYS A 24 29.46 24.29 -0.71
N TYR A 25 29.51 24.94 0.45
CA TYR A 25 28.47 25.85 0.91
C TYR A 25 28.30 27.00 -0.10
N SER A 26 27.04 27.32 -0.42
CA SER A 26 26.69 28.53 -1.16
C SER A 26 26.22 29.60 -0.18
N GLU A 27 26.74 30.82 -0.31
CA GLU A 27 26.34 31.97 0.50
C GLU A 27 24.88 32.39 0.27
N SER A 28 24.24 31.88 -0.80
CA SER A 28 22.84 32.15 -1.15
C SER A 28 21.85 31.15 -0.54
N GLN A 29 22.29 30.19 0.27
CA GLN A 29 21.36 29.25 0.93
C GLN A 29 20.57 29.94 2.05
N PRO A 30 19.21 29.79 2.08
CA PRO A 30 18.38 30.34 3.14
C PRO A 30 18.79 29.79 4.51
N ARG A 31 18.85 30.68 5.51
CA ARG A 31 19.11 30.35 6.90
C ARG A 31 17.90 30.64 7.75
N ASP A 32 17.69 29.83 8.81
CA ASP A 32 16.67 30.11 9.82
C ASP A 32 17.11 31.28 10.72
N GLU A 33 16.22 31.76 11.59
CA GLU A 33 16.46 32.87 12.51
C GLU A 33 17.63 32.65 13.49
N ARG A 34 18.13 31.39 13.57
CA ARG A 34 19.28 31.00 14.38
C ARG A 34 20.54 30.77 13.54
N GLY A 35 20.54 31.17 12.26
CA GLY A 35 21.68 31.08 11.36
C GLY A 35 21.97 29.66 10.86
N ARG A 36 21.09 28.67 11.11
CA ARG A 36 21.24 27.29 10.63
C ARG A 36 20.73 27.20 9.21
N PHE A 37 21.37 26.40 8.38
CA PHE A 37 20.88 26.12 7.04
C PHE A 37 19.51 25.43 7.14
N GLY A 38 18.47 26.08 6.60
CA GLY A 38 17.18 25.46 6.46
C GLY A 38 17.27 24.28 5.49
N SER A 39 16.53 23.22 5.74
CA SER A 39 16.33 22.11 4.81
C SER A 39 15.49 22.60 3.62
N GLY A 40 16.06 23.55 2.84
CA GLY A 40 15.41 24.10 1.66
C GLY A 40 15.33 23.05 0.54
N GLY A 41 14.40 23.23 -0.36
CA GLY A 41 14.01 22.48 -1.57
C GLY A 41 14.96 21.45 -2.24
N GLY A 42 16.21 21.35 -1.86
CA GLY A 42 17.14 20.32 -2.31
C GLY A 42 16.85 18.93 -1.73
N ASP A 43 16.30 18.88 -0.54
CA ASP A 43 15.99 17.63 0.18
C ASP A 43 14.83 16.86 -0.47
N PHE A 44 13.81 17.57 -0.93
CA PHE A 44 12.63 16.94 -1.56
C PHE A 44 12.96 16.32 -2.93
N THR A 45 13.79 16.97 -3.72
CA THR A 45 14.20 16.47 -5.05
C THR A 45 15.11 15.24 -4.90
N THR A 46 16.05 15.28 -3.97
CA THR A 46 16.96 14.16 -3.67
C THR A 46 16.19 12.95 -3.15
N SER A 47 15.26 13.14 -2.23
CA SER A 47 14.43 12.08 -1.69
C SER A 47 13.54 11.44 -2.77
N LYS A 48 13.00 12.22 -3.71
CA LYS A 48 12.21 11.69 -4.82
C LYS A 48 13.05 10.90 -5.82
N LEU A 49 14.26 11.32 -6.10
CA LEU A 49 15.21 10.59 -6.95
C LEU A 49 15.64 9.27 -6.30
N GLU A 50 15.94 9.31 -5.01
CA GLU A 50 16.24 8.10 -4.24
C GLU A 50 15.05 7.13 -4.22
N ALA A 51 13.81 7.66 -4.07
CA ALA A 51 12.60 6.85 -4.15
C ALA A 51 12.42 6.20 -5.52
N ALA A 52 12.72 6.91 -6.63
CA ALA A 52 12.66 6.35 -7.98
C ALA A 52 13.68 5.23 -8.19
N TYR A 53 14.90 5.39 -7.68
CA TYR A 53 15.93 4.35 -7.70
C TYR A 53 15.46 3.07 -7.00
N HIS A 54 14.94 3.19 -5.78
CA HIS A 54 14.42 2.06 -5.04
C HIS A 54 13.16 1.46 -5.66
N ALA A 55 12.28 2.29 -6.23
CA ALA A 55 11.07 1.85 -6.91
C ALA A 55 11.39 0.92 -8.09
N LYS A 56 12.43 1.22 -8.87
CA LYS A 56 12.87 0.36 -9.97
C LYS A 56 13.30 -1.01 -9.47
N ALA A 57 14.11 -1.08 -8.41
CA ALA A 57 14.53 -2.35 -7.82
C ALA A 57 13.35 -3.17 -7.26
N VAL A 58 12.38 -2.50 -6.62
CA VAL A 58 11.14 -3.14 -6.15
C VAL A 58 10.33 -3.67 -7.32
N TYR A 59 10.21 -2.90 -8.41
CA TYR A 59 9.49 -3.30 -9.62
C TYR A 59 10.15 -4.50 -10.29
N GLU A 60 11.47 -4.49 -10.47
CA GLU A 60 12.21 -5.59 -11.10
C GLU A 60 12.02 -6.89 -10.32
N LYS A 61 12.15 -6.85 -8.99
CA LYS A 61 11.88 -8.01 -8.14
C LYS A 61 10.44 -8.50 -8.25
N ALA A 62 9.47 -7.58 -8.23
CA ALA A 62 8.05 -7.87 -8.35
C ALA A 62 7.71 -8.48 -9.72
N SER A 63 8.22 -7.91 -10.82
CA SER A 63 8.02 -8.41 -12.19
C SER A 63 8.56 -9.82 -12.38
N HIS A 64 9.68 -10.15 -11.73
CA HIS A 64 10.25 -11.48 -11.81
C HIS A 64 9.40 -12.53 -11.09
N ALA A 65 8.82 -12.18 -9.96
CA ALA A 65 7.97 -13.07 -9.16
C ALA A 65 6.52 -13.18 -9.70
N GLU A 66 6.04 -12.16 -10.40
CA GLU A 66 4.65 -12.01 -10.82
C GLU A 66 4.11 -13.22 -11.63
N PRO A 67 4.82 -13.77 -12.64
CA PRO A 67 4.24 -14.86 -13.44
C PRO A 67 3.94 -16.13 -12.63
N ALA A 68 4.78 -16.46 -11.65
CA ALA A 68 4.56 -17.59 -10.76
C ALA A 68 3.42 -17.31 -9.77
N ALA A 69 3.38 -16.09 -9.23
CA ALA A 69 2.30 -15.65 -8.35
C ALA A 69 0.95 -15.64 -9.08
N THR A 70 0.89 -15.16 -10.31
CA THR A 70 -0.35 -15.17 -11.13
C THR A 70 -0.87 -16.59 -11.34
N ARG A 71 -0.01 -17.55 -11.70
CA ARG A 71 -0.42 -18.96 -11.84
C ARG A 71 -1.00 -19.51 -10.53
N ALA A 72 -0.31 -19.28 -9.41
CA ALA A 72 -0.79 -19.72 -8.10
C ALA A 72 -2.14 -19.11 -7.74
N MET A 73 -2.37 -17.81 -8.05
CA MET A 73 -3.66 -17.17 -7.79
C MET A 73 -4.79 -17.72 -8.67
N HIS A 74 -4.52 -18.05 -9.94
CA HIS A 74 -5.50 -18.72 -10.80
C HIS A 74 -5.86 -20.10 -10.26
N GLU A 75 -4.89 -20.93 -9.90
CA GLU A 75 -5.12 -22.26 -9.29
C GLU A 75 -5.99 -22.16 -8.02
N LEU A 76 -5.70 -21.16 -7.17
CA LEU A 76 -6.47 -20.94 -5.94
C LEU A 76 -7.91 -20.49 -6.25
N ALA A 77 -8.09 -19.59 -7.22
CA ALA A 77 -9.41 -19.12 -7.64
C ALA A 77 -10.24 -20.28 -8.22
N ASP A 78 -9.65 -21.08 -9.09
CA ASP A 78 -10.31 -22.24 -9.70
C ASP A 78 -10.67 -23.30 -8.65
N LYS A 79 -9.75 -23.59 -7.72
CA LYS A 79 -9.95 -24.58 -6.67
C LYS A 79 -11.02 -24.19 -5.66
N HIS A 80 -11.10 -22.92 -5.31
CA HIS A 80 -11.97 -22.42 -4.23
C HIS A 80 -13.18 -21.61 -4.72
N GLY A 81 -13.38 -21.46 -6.04
CA GLY A 81 -14.58 -20.87 -6.65
C GLY A 81 -14.60 -19.34 -6.66
N GLY A 82 -13.47 -18.68 -6.39
CA GLY A 82 -13.33 -17.22 -6.51
C GLY A 82 -13.06 -16.78 -7.95
N LYS A 83 -13.24 -15.49 -8.24
CA LYS A 83 -12.92 -14.89 -9.53
C LYS A 83 -11.84 -13.82 -9.38
N LEU A 84 -10.74 -13.97 -10.08
CA LEU A 84 -9.72 -12.91 -10.17
C LEU A 84 -10.23 -11.76 -11.05
N VAL A 85 -10.03 -10.53 -10.59
CA VAL A 85 -10.41 -9.31 -11.31
C VAL A 85 -9.27 -8.29 -11.27
N GLY A 86 -9.24 -7.39 -12.26
CA GLY A 86 -8.25 -6.30 -12.32
C GLY A 86 -6.81 -6.76 -12.54
N LEU A 87 -6.61 -7.87 -13.27
CA LEU A 87 -5.28 -8.45 -13.51
C LEU A 87 -4.34 -7.50 -14.27
N ASP A 88 -4.85 -6.56 -15.05
CA ASP A 88 -4.04 -5.55 -15.74
C ASP A 88 -3.32 -4.60 -14.78
N TYR A 89 -3.82 -4.49 -13.56
CA TYR A 89 -3.26 -3.63 -12.49
C TYR A 89 -2.57 -4.42 -11.37
N ARG A 90 -2.27 -5.71 -11.59
CA ARG A 90 -1.66 -6.59 -10.58
C ARG A 90 -0.24 -6.19 -10.23
N LEU A 91 0.48 -5.61 -11.17
CA LEU A 91 1.84 -5.09 -10.98
C LEU A 91 1.80 -3.57 -10.90
N LYS A 92 2.25 -3.02 -9.77
CA LYS A 92 2.28 -1.56 -9.56
C LYS A 92 3.38 -0.93 -10.39
N SER A 93 3.05 0.13 -11.16
CA SER A 93 4.04 0.85 -11.98
C SER A 93 5.17 1.47 -11.14
N VAL A 94 6.33 1.66 -11.76
CA VAL A 94 7.50 2.32 -11.13
C VAL A 94 7.12 3.71 -10.62
N GLU A 95 6.31 4.47 -11.38
CA GLU A 95 5.83 5.79 -10.96
C GLU A 95 4.99 5.72 -9.67
N SER A 96 4.05 4.77 -9.61
CA SER A 96 3.21 4.56 -8.42
C SER A 96 4.01 4.09 -7.21
N LEU A 97 5.05 3.26 -7.44
CA LEU A 97 5.98 2.83 -6.40
C LEU A 97 6.82 4.01 -5.91
N THR A 98 7.35 4.83 -6.81
CA THR A 98 8.15 6.02 -6.47
C THR A 98 7.36 6.95 -5.56
N ARG A 99 6.13 7.28 -5.96
CA ARG A 99 5.24 8.13 -5.16
C ARG A 99 4.98 7.51 -3.79
N LYS A 100 4.60 6.23 -3.74
CA LYS A 100 4.30 5.54 -2.48
C LYS A 100 5.51 5.48 -1.56
N ILE A 101 6.69 5.16 -2.06
CA ILE A 101 7.92 5.10 -1.26
C ILE A 101 8.26 6.47 -0.66
N ALA A 102 8.15 7.55 -1.46
CA ALA A 102 8.39 8.90 -0.99
C ALA A 102 7.37 9.33 0.08
N ASP A 103 6.09 9.02 -0.13
CA ASP A 103 5.01 9.33 0.82
C ASP A 103 5.17 8.55 2.13
N ASP A 104 5.46 7.24 2.06
CA ASP A 104 5.65 6.39 3.23
C ASP A 104 6.89 6.80 4.04
N ALA A 105 7.98 7.19 3.36
CA ALA A 105 9.18 7.71 4.02
C ALA A 105 8.89 9.01 4.79
N LYS A 106 8.15 9.95 4.16
CA LYS A 106 7.74 11.22 4.78
C LYS A 106 6.81 11.00 5.97
N LYS A 107 5.77 10.17 5.80
CA LYS A 107 4.73 9.96 6.83
C LYS A 107 5.23 9.22 8.07
N ASP A 108 6.06 8.21 7.86
CA ASP A 108 6.55 7.34 8.93
C ASP A 108 7.90 7.79 9.51
N PHE A 109 8.47 8.92 9.03
CA PHE A 109 9.80 9.40 9.40
C PHE A 109 10.90 8.34 9.22
N LYS A 110 10.79 7.55 8.14
CA LYS A 110 11.73 6.48 7.77
C LYS A 110 12.68 6.93 6.68
N SER A 111 13.79 6.23 6.52
CA SER A 111 14.61 6.38 5.33
C SER A 111 13.85 5.88 4.09
N VAL A 112 14.16 6.45 2.93
CA VAL A 112 13.57 6.03 1.64
C VAL A 112 13.83 4.54 1.38
N ALA A 113 15.03 4.06 1.69
CA ALA A 113 15.40 2.65 1.58
C ALA A 113 14.57 1.74 2.50
N GLU A 114 14.24 2.20 3.71
CA GLU A 114 13.38 1.46 4.63
C GLU A 114 11.93 1.44 4.17
N ALA A 115 11.40 2.58 3.69
CA ALA A 115 10.08 2.65 3.10
C ALA A 115 9.96 1.69 1.90
N ALA A 116 10.97 1.66 1.02
CA ALA A 116 11.01 0.74 -0.12
C ALA A 116 10.99 -0.74 0.31
N ARG A 117 11.76 -1.12 1.34
CA ARG A 117 11.73 -2.48 1.88
C ARG A 117 10.37 -2.87 2.46
N ASN A 118 9.59 -1.90 2.91
CA ASN A 118 8.28 -2.11 3.53
C ASN A 118 7.12 -2.18 2.51
N ILE A 119 7.36 -1.90 1.23
CA ILE A 119 6.35 -2.06 0.18
C ILE A 119 5.84 -3.51 0.19
N SER A 120 4.53 -3.68 0.36
CA SER A 120 3.88 -5.00 0.44
C SER A 120 2.87 -5.25 -0.68
N ASP A 121 2.63 -4.25 -1.54
CA ASP A 121 1.60 -4.26 -2.57
C ASP A 121 2.17 -3.94 -3.98
N SER A 122 3.45 -4.26 -4.20
CA SER A 122 4.08 -4.18 -5.53
C SER A 122 3.46 -5.17 -6.51
N VAL A 123 3.09 -6.36 -6.01
CA VAL A 123 2.22 -7.32 -6.70
C VAL A 123 0.94 -7.46 -5.89
N ARG A 124 -0.21 -7.26 -6.54
CA ARG A 124 -1.52 -7.26 -5.89
C ARG A 124 -2.57 -7.96 -6.73
N TYR A 125 -3.31 -8.86 -6.11
CA TYR A 125 -4.45 -9.54 -6.71
C TYR A 125 -5.73 -9.18 -6.00
N THR A 126 -6.84 -9.24 -6.74
CA THR A 126 -8.19 -9.11 -6.17
C THR A 126 -9.00 -10.33 -6.56
N MET A 127 -9.58 -10.99 -5.56
CA MET A 127 -10.48 -12.12 -5.73
C MET A 127 -11.89 -11.70 -5.30
N VAL A 128 -12.85 -11.83 -6.20
CA VAL A 128 -14.25 -11.53 -5.94
C VAL A 128 -15.02 -12.83 -5.74
N SER A 129 -15.87 -12.86 -4.73
CA SER A 129 -16.67 -14.01 -4.33
C SER A 129 -18.14 -13.63 -4.11
N ASP A 130 -19.03 -14.62 -4.20
CA ASP A 130 -20.42 -14.45 -3.76
C ASP A 130 -20.46 -14.13 -2.27
N PRO A 131 -21.30 -13.20 -1.79
CA PRO A 131 -21.37 -12.84 -0.37
C PRO A 131 -21.59 -14.01 0.58
N LYS A 132 -22.33 -15.03 0.18
CA LYS A 132 -22.62 -16.21 1.01
C LYS A 132 -21.40 -17.11 1.18
N GLU A 133 -20.56 -17.21 0.14
CA GLU A 133 -19.38 -18.07 0.10
C GLU A 133 -18.11 -17.31 0.51
N TYR A 134 -18.18 -15.99 0.59
CA TYR A 134 -17.03 -15.09 0.76
C TYR A 134 -16.09 -15.49 1.90
N ALA A 135 -16.63 -15.67 3.11
CA ALA A 135 -15.80 -15.96 4.29
C ALA A 135 -15.20 -17.38 4.22
N ALA A 136 -15.96 -18.36 3.72
CA ALA A 136 -15.50 -19.73 3.56
C ALA A 136 -14.35 -19.80 2.52
N GLN A 137 -14.54 -19.17 1.38
CA GLN A 137 -13.53 -19.12 0.31
C GLN A 137 -12.25 -18.39 0.77
N ALA A 138 -12.39 -17.20 1.39
CA ALA A 138 -11.25 -16.46 1.88
C ALA A 138 -10.44 -17.25 2.93
N ARG A 139 -11.11 -18.00 3.82
CA ARG A 139 -10.44 -18.88 4.79
C ARG A 139 -9.73 -20.04 4.08
N ALA A 140 -10.41 -20.72 3.16
CA ALA A 140 -9.84 -21.86 2.43
C ALA A 140 -8.62 -21.46 1.60
N VAL A 141 -8.67 -20.34 0.90
CA VAL A 141 -7.55 -19.77 0.14
C VAL A 141 -6.37 -19.41 1.06
N THR A 142 -6.64 -18.78 2.20
CA THR A 142 -5.56 -18.40 3.14
C THR A 142 -4.91 -19.62 3.79
N GLU A 143 -5.66 -20.68 4.05
CA GLU A 143 -5.11 -21.92 4.58
C GLU A 143 -4.29 -22.67 3.53
N ASP A 144 -4.76 -22.73 2.28
CA ASP A 144 -4.01 -23.30 1.16
C ASP A 144 -2.67 -22.56 0.95
N LEU A 145 -2.68 -21.22 1.01
CA LEU A 145 -1.46 -20.42 0.94
C LEU A 145 -0.48 -20.74 2.08
N ARG A 146 -0.96 -20.89 3.31
CA ARG A 146 -0.11 -21.34 4.43
C ARG A 146 0.46 -22.73 4.20
N SER A 147 -0.35 -23.66 3.71
CA SER A 147 0.10 -25.02 3.40
C SER A 147 1.17 -25.07 2.29
N ARG A 148 1.14 -24.08 1.39
CA ARG A 148 2.18 -23.87 0.36
C ARG A 148 3.44 -23.16 0.90
N GLY A 149 3.48 -22.83 2.20
CA GLY A 149 4.64 -22.22 2.87
C GLY A 149 4.73 -20.71 2.76
N PHE A 150 3.65 -20.01 2.38
CA PHE A 150 3.62 -18.55 2.51
C PHE A 150 3.48 -18.13 3.97
N ASP A 151 4.17 -17.06 4.35
CA ASP A 151 3.81 -16.32 5.57
C ASP A 151 2.57 -15.47 5.26
N VAL A 152 1.50 -15.65 6.04
CA VAL A 152 0.16 -15.12 5.74
C VAL A 152 -0.36 -14.29 6.89
N THR A 153 -0.52 -12.99 6.66
CA THR A 153 -1.16 -12.06 7.60
C THR A 153 -2.50 -11.57 7.04
N VAL A 154 -3.58 -11.77 7.78
CA VAL A 154 -4.95 -11.40 7.37
C VAL A 154 -5.41 -10.15 8.10
N LYS A 155 -5.89 -9.14 7.37
CA LYS A 155 -6.48 -7.90 7.86
C LYS A 155 -7.93 -7.82 7.41
N ASN A 156 -8.86 -7.76 8.36
CA ASN A 156 -10.29 -7.71 8.09
C ASN A 156 -10.83 -6.28 8.26
N TYR A 157 -11.27 -5.67 7.18
CA TYR A 157 -11.82 -4.32 7.13
C TYR A 157 -13.36 -4.28 7.12
N TRP A 158 -14.03 -5.41 7.30
CA TRP A 158 -15.49 -5.49 7.44
C TRP A 158 -15.92 -5.06 8.84
N GLN A 159 -15.47 -3.90 9.27
CA GLN A 159 -15.79 -3.32 10.57
C GLN A 159 -16.75 -2.14 10.39
N GLU A 160 -17.59 -1.89 11.37
CA GLU A 160 -18.37 -0.66 11.43
C GLU A 160 -17.44 0.56 11.41
N GLY A 161 -17.86 1.65 10.76
CA GLY A 161 -17.05 2.85 10.62
C GLY A 161 -15.84 2.74 9.67
N SER A 162 -15.63 1.59 9.02
CA SER A 162 -14.56 1.46 8.05
C SER A 162 -14.91 2.14 6.72
N ASN A 163 -13.98 2.95 6.20
CA ASN A 163 -14.08 3.58 4.89
C ASN A 163 -13.76 2.62 3.72
N TYR A 164 -13.51 1.37 4.04
CA TYR A 164 -13.19 0.32 3.09
C TYR A 164 -13.78 -1.00 3.57
N LYS A 165 -14.32 -1.80 2.64
CA LYS A 165 -14.89 -3.13 2.92
C LYS A 165 -14.16 -4.19 2.10
N GLY A 166 -13.45 -5.06 2.79
CA GLY A 166 -12.68 -6.15 2.18
C GLY A 166 -11.84 -6.88 3.22
N VAL A 167 -11.23 -7.98 2.80
CA VAL A 167 -10.20 -8.66 3.56
C VAL A 167 -8.90 -8.57 2.75
N ASN A 168 -7.86 -8.01 3.36
CA ASN A 168 -6.54 -7.91 2.74
C ASN A 168 -5.60 -8.93 3.38
N VAL A 169 -4.96 -9.72 2.55
CA VAL A 169 -3.99 -10.72 2.94
C VAL A 169 -2.62 -10.30 2.44
N ALA A 170 -1.71 -10.06 3.38
CA ALA A 170 -0.31 -9.87 3.06
C ALA A 170 0.37 -11.25 3.05
N LEU A 171 1.07 -11.53 1.98
CA LEU A 171 1.79 -12.78 1.73
C LEU A 171 3.27 -12.48 1.61
N VAL A 172 4.10 -13.36 2.16
CA VAL A 172 5.54 -13.37 1.89
C VAL A 172 5.90 -14.77 1.41
N ASP A 173 6.50 -14.85 0.23
CA ASP A 173 6.96 -16.12 -0.31
C ASP A 173 8.36 -16.49 0.22
N HIS A 174 8.86 -17.69 -0.13
CA HIS A 174 10.18 -18.18 0.29
C HIS A 174 11.36 -17.31 -0.15
N SER A 175 11.17 -16.47 -1.18
CA SER A 175 12.19 -15.52 -1.64
C SER A 175 12.14 -14.18 -0.88
N GLY A 176 11.19 -14.02 0.04
CA GLY A 176 10.89 -12.77 0.72
C GLY A 176 10.16 -11.76 -0.18
N GLN A 177 9.56 -12.22 -1.30
CA GLN A 177 8.69 -11.36 -2.11
C GLN A 177 7.35 -11.16 -1.40
N LYS A 178 6.95 -9.89 -1.27
CA LYS A 178 5.67 -9.51 -0.68
C LYS A 178 4.61 -9.39 -1.76
N ILE A 179 3.44 -9.96 -1.50
CA ILE A 179 2.28 -9.99 -2.39
C ILE A 179 1.05 -9.60 -1.56
N GLU A 180 0.16 -8.80 -2.11
CA GLU A 180 -1.14 -8.52 -1.49
C GLU A 180 -2.24 -9.27 -2.25
N LEU A 181 -3.09 -10.02 -1.52
CA LEU A 181 -4.33 -10.57 -2.04
C LEU A 181 -5.51 -9.90 -1.33
N GLN A 182 -6.42 -9.32 -2.10
CA GLN A 182 -7.62 -8.65 -1.60
C GLN A 182 -8.84 -9.51 -1.93
N PHE A 183 -9.67 -9.79 -0.92
CA PHE A 183 -10.96 -10.40 -1.11
C PHE A 183 -12.06 -9.35 -1.08
N HIS A 184 -12.97 -9.44 -2.02
CA HIS A 184 -14.12 -8.57 -2.15
C HIS A 184 -15.38 -9.33 -2.53
N THR A 185 -16.55 -8.80 -2.18
CA THR A 185 -17.79 -9.08 -2.93
C THR A 185 -17.82 -8.20 -4.18
N ALA A 186 -18.69 -8.51 -5.15
CA ALA A 186 -18.84 -7.66 -6.33
C ALA A 186 -19.22 -6.22 -5.94
N GLU A 187 -20.10 -6.07 -4.95
CA GLU A 187 -20.55 -4.78 -4.44
C GLU A 187 -19.40 -3.99 -3.77
N SER A 188 -18.64 -4.63 -2.86
CA SER A 188 -17.53 -3.95 -2.18
C SER A 188 -16.39 -3.60 -3.12
N PHE A 189 -16.19 -4.40 -4.16
CA PHE A 189 -15.20 -4.09 -5.21
C PHE A 189 -15.64 -2.88 -6.05
N ALA A 190 -16.90 -2.86 -6.49
CA ALA A 190 -17.46 -1.73 -7.24
C ALA A 190 -17.43 -0.44 -6.41
N MET A 191 -17.79 -0.49 -5.13
CA MET A 191 -17.71 0.64 -4.22
C MET A 191 -16.30 1.18 -4.11
N LYS A 192 -15.32 0.28 -3.92
CA LYS A 192 -13.90 0.64 -3.84
C LYS A 192 -13.41 1.31 -5.12
N GLU A 193 -13.69 0.72 -6.29
CA GLU A 193 -13.10 1.18 -7.56
C GLU A 193 -13.83 2.40 -8.15
N SER A 194 -15.17 2.42 -8.08
CA SER A 194 -15.96 3.44 -8.77
C SER A 194 -16.34 4.63 -7.90
N THR A 195 -16.66 4.40 -6.61
CA THR A 195 -17.20 5.44 -5.74
C THR A 195 -16.14 6.03 -4.81
N ASN A 196 -15.42 5.18 -4.09
CA ASN A 196 -14.47 5.64 -3.08
C ASN A 196 -13.07 5.95 -3.63
N HIS A 197 -12.69 5.39 -4.78
CA HIS A 197 -11.35 5.62 -5.34
C HIS A 197 -11.06 7.09 -5.66
N PRO A 198 -11.95 7.88 -6.31
CA PRO A 198 -11.70 9.29 -6.53
C PRO A 198 -11.55 10.09 -5.23
N ILE A 199 -12.41 9.82 -4.24
CA ILE A 199 -12.36 10.47 -2.91
C ILE A 199 -11.05 10.11 -2.19
N TYR A 200 -10.64 8.85 -2.26
CA TYR A 200 -9.39 8.38 -1.68
C TYR A 200 -8.16 9.01 -2.35
N GLU A 201 -8.18 9.20 -3.68
CA GLU A 201 -7.08 9.86 -4.40
C GLU A 201 -6.93 11.34 -3.99
N GLU A 202 -8.02 12.02 -3.62
CA GLU A 202 -7.98 13.36 -3.04
C GLU A 202 -7.47 13.31 -1.59
N TYR A 203 -8.06 12.46 -0.75
CA TYR A 203 -7.71 12.28 0.65
C TYR A 203 -6.22 12.00 0.87
N ARG A 204 -5.63 11.09 0.09
CA ARG A 204 -4.23 10.70 0.24
C ARG A 204 -3.22 11.77 -0.16
N LYS A 205 -3.64 12.80 -0.94
CA LYS A 205 -2.79 13.93 -1.34
C LYS A 205 -2.68 14.99 -0.24
N LEU A 206 -3.54 14.93 0.77
CA LEU A 206 -3.48 15.86 1.89
C LEU A 206 -2.22 15.61 2.72
N ASP A 207 -1.50 16.68 3.03
CA ASP A 207 -0.35 16.62 3.94
C ASP A 207 -0.78 16.25 5.37
N ASP A 208 -1.97 16.71 5.77
CA ASP A 208 -2.60 16.39 7.05
C ASP A 208 -4.06 15.99 6.83
N THR A 209 -4.37 14.72 7.09
CA THR A 209 -5.71 14.15 6.95
C THR A 209 -6.61 14.42 8.15
N SER A 210 -6.10 15.04 9.23
CA SER A 210 -6.87 15.44 10.41
C SER A 210 -7.61 16.79 10.22
N THR A 211 -7.35 17.48 9.12
CA THR A 211 -8.06 18.73 8.75
C THR A 211 -9.57 18.49 8.56
N PRO A 212 -10.42 19.53 8.70
CA PRO A 212 -11.86 19.41 8.42
C PRO A 212 -12.14 18.79 7.05
N HIS A 213 -11.40 19.18 6.02
CA HIS A 213 -11.53 18.62 4.68
C HIS A 213 -11.15 17.13 4.62
N GLY A 214 -10.04 16.73 5.26
CA GLY A 214 -9.66 15.30 5.35
C GLY A 214 -10.68 14.46 6.10
N GLN A 215 -11.24 15.01 7.20
CA GLN A 215 -12.31 14.35 7.95
C GLN A 215 -13.59 14.20 7.11
N GLU A 216 -13.96 15.23 6.32
CA GLU A 216 -15.10 15.18 5.42
C GLU A 216 -14.94 14.08 4.35
N LEU A 217 -13.80 14.04 3.65
CA LEU A 217 -13.50 13.00 2.65
C LEU A 217 -13.56 11.60 3.26
N ASN A 218 -12.99 11.43 4.46
CA ASN A 218 -13.07 10.15 5.16
C ASN A 218 -14.51 9.80 5.55
N ALA A 219 -15.30 10.75 6.06
CA ALA A 219 -16.69 10.53 6.42
C ALA A 219 -17.55 10.14 5.20
N GLN A 220 -17.32 10.74 4.04
CA GLN A 220 -17.98 10.36 2.78
C GLN A 220 -17.67 8.90 2.41
N MET A 221 -16.40 8.48 2.46
CA MET A 221 -16.02 7.10 2.18
C MET A 221 -16.60 6.11 3.19
N VAL A 222 -16.70 6.49 4.47
CA VAL A 222 -17.34 5.69 5.51
C VAL A 222 -18.84 5.54 5.23
N ALA A 223 -19.54 6.65 4.92
CA ALA A 223 -20.97 6.64 4.60
C ALA A 223 -21.27 5.76 3.37
N ASN A 224 -20.48 5.88 2.31
CA ASN A 224 -20.59 5.03 1.12
C ASN A 224 -20.40 3.55 1.48
N SER A 225 -19.40 3.24 2.28
CA SER A 225 -19.08 1.85 2.66
C SER A 225 -20.09 1.25 3.65
N ALA A 226 -20.80 2.07 4.42
CA ALA A 226 -21.81 1.62 5.38
C ALA A 226 -23.03 1.00 4.71
N SER A 227 -23.30 1.31 3.43
CA SER A 227 -24.40 0.73 2.66
C SER A 227 -24.19 -0.75 2.32
N ILE A 228 -22.95 -1.25 2.41
CA ILE A 228 -22.60 -2.61 2.00
C ILE A 228 -22.79 -3.58 3.16
N SER A 229 -23.63 -4.61 2.95
CA SER A 229 -23.87 -5.66 3.94
C SER A 229 -22.62 -6.51 4.19
N THR A 230 -22.29 -6.74 5.45
CA THR A 230 -21.18 -7.61 5.82
C THR A 230 -21.49 -9.07 5.47
N PRO A 231 -20.63 -9.76 4.72
CA PRO A 231 -20.78 -11.18 4.44
C PRO A 231 -20.82 -12.02 5.73
N PRO A 232 -21.65 -13.08 5.79
CA PRO A 232 -21.69 -13.94 6.96
C PRO A 232 -20.37 -14.70 7.17
N GLY A 233 -20.09 -15.09 8.42
CA GLY A 233 -18.95 -15.95 8.74
C GLY A 233 -17.59 -15.26 8.90
N LEU A 234 -17.52 -13.93 8.90
CA LEU A 234 -16.26 -13.17 9.05
C LEU A 234 -15.79 -13.01 10.50
N THR A 235 -16.60 -13.38 11.48
CA THR A 235 -16.21 -13.30 12.90
C THR A 235 -14.95 -14.11 13.17
N GLY A 236 -13.97 -13.49 13.83
CA GLY A 236 -12.68 -14.12 14.13
C GLY A 236 -11.78 -14.40 12.90
N PHE A 237 -12.09 -13.85 11.73
CA PHE A 237 -11.23 -14.01 10.57
C PHE A 237 -10.30 -12.81 10.40
N GLY A 238 -9.04 -13.01 10.75
CA GLY A 238 -7.99 -12.01 10.67
C GLY A 238 -8.05 -10.95 11.77
N VAL A 239 -7.13 -10.00 11.71
CA VAL A 239 -7.07 -8.86 12.63
C VAL A 239 -8.06 -7.79 12.15
N PRO A 240 -9.02 -7.37 13.00
CA PRO A 240 -9.94 -6.28 12.67
C PRO A 240 -9.19 -4.98 12.37
N LYS A 241 -9.60 -4.24 11.33
CA LYS A 241 -9.04 -2.96 10.93
C LYS A 241 -10.14 -1.98 10.56
N ILE A 242 -10.00 -0.72 10.98
CA ILE A 242 -10.89 0.37 10.61
C ILE A 242 -10.12 1.31 9.68
N GLY A 243 -10.49 1.33 8.41
CA GLY A 243 -9.88 2.18 7.38
C GLY A 243 -8.44 1.82 6.99
N LYS A 244 -8.06 2.22 5.79
CA LYS A 244 -6.68 2.04 5.27
C LYS A 244 -5.72 3.14 5.74
N SER A 245 -6.23 4.25 6.28
CA SER A 245 -5.48 5.49 6.45
C SER A 245 -5.54 6.10 7.84
N LEU A 246 -6.22 5.49 8.80
CA LEU A 246 -6.17 6.03 10.17
C LEU A 246 -4.93 5.48 10.88
N ASP A 247 -4.13 6.42 11.38
CA ASP A 247 -2.94 6.18 12.17
C ASP A 247 -3.12 5.03 13.17
N ASN A 248 -2.18 4.11 13.16
CA ASN A 248 -2.08 3.02 14.15
C ASN A 248 -2.15 3.49 15.61
N LYS A 249 -2.00 4.78 15.88
CA LYS A 249 -2.05 5.38 17.21
C LYS A 249 -3.47 5.47 17.79
N LEU A 250 -4.49 5.71 16.97
CA LEU A 250 -5.88 5.74 17.42
C LEU A 250 -6.47 4.34 17.61
N GLN A 251 -6.06 3.37 16.79
CA GLN A 251 -6.50 1.98 16.92
C GLN A 251 -6.02 1.32 18.24
N VAL A 252 -4.81 1.65 18.70
CA VAL A 252 -4.27 1.12 19.97
C VAL A 252 -5.02 1.68 21.18
N ARG A 253 -5.59 2.89 21.09
CA ARG A 253 -6.40 3.46 22.18
C ARG A 253 -7.77 2.78 22.31
N TYR A 254 -8.46 2.53 21.20
CA TYR A 254 -9.80 1.93 21.21
C TYR A 254 -9.80 0.51 21.80
N TYR A 255 -8.80 -0.31 21.49
CA TYR A 255 -8.68 -1.66 22.04
C TYR A 255 -8.15 -1.72 23.49
N ARG A 256 -7.54 -0.64 24.00
CA ARG A 256 -7.10 -0.58 25.42
C ARG A 256 -8.20 -0.17 26.38
N GLU A 257 -9.23 0.51 25.91
CA GLU A 257 -10.34 0.96 26.76
C GLU A 257 -11.48 -0.07 26.86
N GLU A 258 -11.63 -0.99 25.90
CA GLU A 258 -12.65 -2.06 25.95
C GLU A 258 -12.10 -3.43 26.38
N GLY A 259 -10.81 -3.60 26.54
CA GLY A 259 -10.13 -4.86 26.93
C GLY A 259 -9.76 -4.98 28.39
N GLY A 260 -10.35 -4.17 29.27
CA GLY A 260 -10.11 -4.20 30.71
C GLY A 260 -11.22 -4.92 31.44
N LEU A 261 -11.22 -6.24 31.46
CA LEU A 261 -11.67 -7.13 32.53
C LEU A 261 -10.92 -8.44 32.41
#